data_36c9fbfb2a2ea57ff53e5ccdf09ed1bf
#
_entry.id   36c9fbfb2a2ea57ff53e5ccdf09ed1bf
#
_cell.length_a   1.000
_cell.length_b   1.000
_cell.length_c   1.000
_cell.angle_alpha   90.00
_cell.angle_beta   90.00
_cell.angle_gamma   90.00
#
_symmetry.space_group_name_H-M   'P 1'
#
loop_
_entity.id
_entity.type
_entity.pdbx_description
1 polymer ?
#
loop_
_entity_poly.entity_id
_entity_poly.type
_entity_poly.pdbx_seq_one_letter_code
_entity_poly.pdbx_strand_id
1 'polypeptide(L)'
;ASESSRTAPAHHVPRIRAAGRRGPWPAFLLGATLLVAWQAAAASGAVPAIFLPSPLAVINRMWLGLTQAGLATYAGVTLREALLGCLLAAAFALPLAWALHHWRFFSRAVLPYVAASQAVPGIALAPLLVLWIGYGTLPVVILCAFMVFFPITITVLLGLRGLDTDIIDAARLDGAHGL
;
A
#
# COMPACT_ATOMS: atom_id res chain seq x y z
N ALA A 1 -24.18 -11.97 63.75
CA ALA A 1 -24.11 -11.29 62.45
C ALA A 1 -22.76 -11.63 61.85
N SER A 2 -22.73 -12.62 60.98
CA SER A 2 -21.50 -13.08 60.28
C SER A 2 -21.54 -12.55 58.84
N GLU A 3 -20.68 -11.62 58.56
CA GLU A 3 -20.45 -11.00 57.28
C GLU A 3 -19.61 -11.96 56.39
N SER A 4 -20.26 -12.63 55.45
CA SER A 4 -19.60 -13.50 54.51
C SER A 4 -18.91 -12.67 53.42
N SER A 5 -17.59 -12.48 53.56
CA SER A 5 -16.77 -11.86 52.52
C SER A 5 -16.77 -12.76 51.27
N ARG A 6 -17.50 -12.34 50.23
CA ARG A 6 -17.44 -12.94 48.91
C ARG A 6 -16.12 -12.54 48.21
N THR A 7 -15.17 -13.44 48.22
CA THR A 7 -13.96 -13.33 47.37
C THR A 7 -14.37 -13.45 45.92
N ALA A 8 -14.21 -12.39 45.13
CA ALA A 8 -14.40 -12.39 43.70
C ALA A 8 -13.38 -13.34 43.05
N PRO A 9 -13.80 -14.13 42.02
CA PRO A 9 -12.87 -15.01 41.31
C PRO A 9 -11.84 -14.19 40.56
N ALA A 10 -10.56 -14.50 40.79
CA ALA A 10 -9.44 -13.91 40.03
C ALA A 10 -9.57 -14.29 38.57
N HIS A 11 -9.82 -13.31 37.71
CA HIS A 11 -9.77 -13.47 36.24
C HIS A 11 -8.35 -13.88 35.83
N HIS A 12 -8.20 -15.14 35.45
CA HIS A 12 -6.96 -15.69 34.94
C HIS A 12 -6.76 -15.14 33.50
N VAL A 13 -6.04 -14.04 33.39
CA VAL A 13 -5.63 -13.49 32.09
C VAL A 13 -4.57 -14.46 31.53
N PRO A 14 -4.83 -15.15 30.42
CA PRO A 14 -3.85 -16.02 29.80
C PRO A 14 -2.64 -15.17 29.40
N ARG A 15 -1.48 -15.43 30.01
CA ARG A 15 -0.21 -14.83 29.59
C ARG A 15 0.05 -15.32 28.16
N ILE A 16 -0.19 -14.45 27.17
CA ILE A 16 0.28 -14.65 25.81
C ILE A 16 1.81 -14.79 25.92
N ARG A 17 2.31 -16.03 25.79
CA ARG A 17 3.74 -16.29 25.71
C ARG A 17 4.24 -15.45 24.54
N ALA A 18 5.02 -14.43 24.82
CA ALA A 18 5.74 -13.68 23.81
C ALA A 18 6.51 -14.71 22.97
N ALA A 19 6.12 -14.84 21.71
CA ALA A 19 6.82 -15.69 20.75
C ALA A 19 8.27 -15.22 20.74
N GLY A 20 9.17 -16.08 21.25
CA GLY A 20 10.58 -15.75 21.40
C GLY A 20 11.07 -15.13 20.10
N ARG A 21 11.78 -14.00 20.22
CA ARG A 21 12.42 -13.29 19.10
C ARG A 21 13.38 -14.27 18.40
N ARG A 22 12.85 -15.04 17.46
CA ARG A 22 13.67 -15.83 16.55
C ARG A 22 14.44 -14.81 15.74
N GLY A 23 15.75 -14.77 15.91
CA GLY A 23 16.61 -13.87 15.17
C GLY A 23 16.35 -13.96 13.65
N PRO A 24 16.80 -13.01 12.83
CA PRO A 24 16.49 -12.95 11.39
C PRO A 24 17.07 -14.14 10.58
N TRP A 25 17.86 -15.01 11.20
CA TRP A 25 18.55 -16.15 10.57
C TRP A 25 17.66 -17.09 9.75
N PRO A 26 16.44 -17.50 10.20
CA PRO A 26 15.62 -18.39 9.39
C PRO A 26 15.17 -17.76 8.07
N ALA A 27 14.91 -16.45 8.06
CA ALA A 27 14.55 -15.72 6.84
C ALA A 27 15.73 -15.65 5.86
N PHE A 28 16.93 -15.38 6.35
CA PHE A 28 18.15 -15.38 5.52
C PHE A 28 18.47 -16.76 4.96
N LEU A 29 18.36 -17.82 5.77
CA LEU A 29 18.55 -19.19 5.30
C LEU A 29 17.53 -19.56 4.20
N LEU A 30 16.27 -19.23 4.39
CA LEU A 30 15.25 -19.47 3.39
C LEU A 30 15.56 -18.71 2.10
N GLY A 31 15.92 -17.44 2.18
CA GLY A 31 16.29 -16.62 1.02
C GLY A 31 17.49 -17.18 0.28
N ALA A 32 18.55 -17.57 0.99
CA ALA A 32 19.73 -18.19 0.41
C ALA A 32 19.42 -19.52 -0.27
N THR A 33 18.61 -20.38 0.37
CA THR A 33 18.19 -21.66 -0.20
C THR A 33 17.39 -21.47 -1.48
N LEU A 34 16.47 -20.50 -1.52
CA LEU A 34 15.68 -20.17 -2.71
C LEU A 34 16.57 -19.64 -3.86
N LEU A 35 17.54 -18.80 -3.54
CA LEU A 35 18.49 -18.29 -4.56
C LEU A 35 19.37 -19.41 -5.13
N VAL A 36 19.87 -20.32 -4.29
CA VAL A 36 20.65 -21.48 -4.73
C VAL A 36 19.79 -22.42 -5.58
N ALA A 37 18.57 -22.69 -5.15
CA ALA A 37 17.63 -23.53 -5.92
C ALA A 37 17.30 -22.90 -7.29
N TRP A 38 17.08 -21.59 -7.32
CA TRP A 38 16.87 -20.87 -8.59
C TRP A 38 18.11 -20.95 -9.49
N GLN A 39 19.30 -20.69 -8.95
CA GLN A 39 20.54 -20.80 -9.72
C GLN A 39 20.74 -22.22 -10.26
N ALA A 40 20.51 -23.25 -9.46
CA ALA A 40 20.60 -24.64 -9.87
C ALA A 40 19.59 -25.01 -10.95
N ALA A 41 18.35 -24.57 -10.82
CA ALA A 41 17.30 -24.78 -11.80
C ALA A 41 17.63 -24.10 -13.15
N ALA A 42 18.15 -22.87 -13.12
CA ALA A 42 18.58 -22.15 -14.32
C ALA A 42 19.82 -22.81 -14.98
N ALA A 43 20.75 -23.31 -14.16
CA ALA A 43 21.97 -23.97 -14.65
C ALA A 43 21.70 -25.39 -15.21
N SER A 44 20.65 -26.07 -14.78
CA SER A 44 20.29 -27.41 -15.27
C SER A 44 19.94 -27.48 -16.76
N GLY A 45 19.60 -26.33 -17.38
CA GLY A 45 19.16 -26.25 -18.77
C GLY A 45 17.79 -26.84 -19.05
N ALA A 46 17.08 -27.33 -18.02
CA ALA A 46 15.75 -27.91 -18.16
C ALA A 46 14.71 -26.86 -18.62
N VAL A 47 14.95 -25.58 -18.31
CA VAL A 47 14.09 -24.46 -18.75
C VAL A 47 14.96 -23.52 -19.59
N PRO A 48 14.51 -23.13 -20.81
CA PRO A 48 15.23 -22.17 -21.62
C PRO A 48 15.48 -20.85 -20.86
N ALA A 49 16.67 -20.25 -21.04
CA ALA A 49 17.07 -19.02 -20.34
C ALA A 49 16.14 -17.82 -20.60
N ILE A 50 15.35 -17.86 -21.67
CA ILE A 50 14.34 -16.84 -21.96
C ILE A 50 13.18 -16.83 -20.94
N PHE A 51 12.86 -18.01 -20.35
CA PHE A 51 11.80 -18.13 -19.35
C PHE A 51 12.36 -18.09 -17.92
N LEU A 52 13.56 -18.62 -17.72
CA LEU A 52 14.21 -18.66 -16.40
C LEU A 52 15.69 -18.27 -16.51
N PRO A 53 16.00 -16.96 -16.60
CA PRO A 53 17.37 -16.50 -16.54
C PRO A 53 18.00 -16.78 -15.18
N SER A 54 19.31 -17.02 -15.12
CA SER A 54 19.99 -17.20 -13.85
C SER A 54 20.06 -15.89 -13.05
N PRO A 55 20.11 -15.94 -11.70
CA PRO A 55 20.29 -14.76 -10.87
C PRO A 55 21.49 -13.88 -11.30
N LEU A 56 22.61 -14.50 -11.67
CA LEU A 56 23.78 -13.78 -12.18
C LEU A 56 23.52 -13.08 -13.50
N ALA A 57 22.79 -13.71 -14.42
CA ALA A 57 22.40 -13.08 -15.68
C ALA A 57 21.48 -11.87 -15.46
N VAL A 58 20.57 -11.96 -14.50
CA VAL A 58 19.68 -10.84 -14.11
C VAL A 58 20.52 -9.68 -13.55
N ILE A 59 21.44 -9.94 -12.63
CA ILE A 59 22.31 -8.91 -12.05
C ILE A 59 23.16 -8.24 -13.14
N ASN A 60 23.80 -9.03 -14.00
CA ASN A 60 24.60 -8.49 -15.10
C ASN A 60 23.73 -7.65 -16.08
N ARG A 61 22.53 -8.11 -16.40
CA ARG A 61 21.64 -7.36 -17.27
C ARG A 61 21.15 -6.06 -16.64
N MET A 62 20.89 -6.09 -15.35
CA MET A 62 20.54 -4.89 -14.57
C MET A 62 21.69 -3.88 -14.55
N TRP A 63 22.91 -4.34 -14.33
CA TRP A 63 24.12 -3.50 -14.39
C TRP A 63 24.31 -2.85 -15.76
N LEU A 64 24.25 -3.63 -16.83
CA LEU A 64 24.31 -3.12 -18.19
C LEU A 64 23.17 -2.15 -18.50
N GLY A 65 21.96 -2.43 -18.02
CA GLY A 65 20.80 -1.56 -18.15
C GLY A 65 21.03 -0.20 -17.50
N LEU A 66 21.59 -0.18 -16.30
CA LEU A 66 21.88 1.05 -15.56
C LEU A 66 23.00 1.87 -16.19
N THR A 67 24.05 1.21 -16.69
CA THR A 67 25.26 1.89 -17.15
C THR A 67 25.24 2.25 -18.66
N GLN A 68 24.56 1.45 -19.48
CA GLN A 68 24.65 1.58 -20.95
C GLN A 68 23.30 1.70 -21.65
N ALA A 69 22.23 1.16 -21.10
CA ALA A 69 20.93 1.09 -21.79
C ALA A 69 19.88 2.10 -21.27
N GLY A 70 20.30 3.09 -20.49
CA GLY A 70 19.42 4.18 -20.05
C GLY A 70 18.31 3.77 -19.06
N LEU A 71 18.44 2.62 -18.40
CA LEU A 71 17.44 2.14 -17.42
C LEU A 71 17.15 3.19 -16.32
N ALA A 72 18.17 3.92 -15.89
CA ALA A 72 18.01 5.00 -14.91
C ALA A 72 17.08 6.12 -15.43
N THR A 73 17.19 6.46 -16.72
CA THR A 73 16.31 7.46 -17.34
C THR A 73 14.86 6.97 -17.40
N TYR A 74 14.64 5.72 -17.82
CA TYR A 74 13.29 5.14 -17.83
C TYR A 74 12.70 5.03 -16.42
N ALA A 75 13.51 4.61 -15.43
CA ALA A 75 13.09 4.56 -14.03
C ALA A 75 12.72 5.96 -13.51
N GLY A 76 13.50 6.98 -13.90
CA GLY A 76 13.20 8.39 -13.56
C GLY A 76 11.88 8.87 -14.15
N VAL A 77 11.59 8.53 -15.40
CA VAL A 77 10.31 8.86 -16.05
C VAL A 77 9.15 8.19 -15.29
N THR A 78 9.25 6.88 -15.06
CA THR A 78 8.21 6.13 -14.35
C THR A 78 7.98 6.67 -12.93
N LEU A 79 9.06 6.99 -12.20
CA LEU A 79 8.95 7.58 -10.86
C LEU A 79 8.28 8.95 -10.89
N ARG A 80 8.64 9.80 -11.86
CA ARG A 80 8.00 11.10 -12.05
C ARG A 80 6.50 10.96 -12.35
N GLU A 81 6.13 10.05 -13.23
CA GLU A 81 4.72 9.79 -13.58
C GLU A 81 3.94 9.26 -12.37
N ALA A 82 4.51 8.34 -11.62
CA ALA A 82 3.90 7.81 -10.39
C ALA A 82 3.71 8.91 -9.34
N LEU A 83 4.73 9.75 -9.10
CA LEU A 83 4.64 10.85 -8.14
C LEU A 83 3.60 11.89 -8.57
N LEU A 84 3.58 12.28 -9.84
CA LEU A 84 2.57 13.20 -10.36
C LEU A 84 1.16 12.62 -10.22
N GLY A 85 0.98 11.33 -10.52
CA GLY A 85 -0.28 10.62 -10.33
C GLY A 85 -0.72 10.58 -8.86
N CYS A 86 0.20 10.28 -7.94
CA CYS A 86 -0.08 10.28 -6.50
C CYS A 86 -0.45 11.68 -5.99
N LEU A 87 0.28 12.71 -6.41
CA LEU A 87 -0.02 14.10 -6.04
C LEU A 87 -1.39 14.54 -6.56
N LEU A 88 -1.70 14.21 -7.81
CA LEU A 88 -3.01 14.49 -8.40
C LEU A 88 -4.12 13.75 -7.65
N ALA A 89 -3.93 12.46 -7.36
CA ALA A 89 -4.87 11.69 -6.56
C ALA A 89 -5.08 12.30 -5.18
N ALA A 90 -4.01 12.64 -4.46
CA ALA A 90 -4.08 13.23 -3.13
C ALA A 90 -4.80 14.58 -3.14
N ALA A 91 -4.56 15.42 -4.15
CA ALA A 91 -5.21 16.72 -4.29
C ALA A 91 -6.74 16.64 -4.34
N PHE A 92 -7.30 15.55 -4.88
CA PHE A 92 -8.75 15.31 -4.91
C PHE A 92 -9.23 14.38 -3.80
N ALA A 93 -8.44 13.37 -3.43
CA ALA A 93 -8.83 12.38 -2.42
C ALA A 93 -8.90 12.97 -1.01
N LEU A 94 -7.97 13.85 -0.63
CA LEU A 94 -7.95 14.44 0.70
C LEU A 94 -9.17 15.34 0.96
N PRO A 95 -9.55 16.29 0.07
CA PRO A 95 -10.76 17.07 0.25
C PRO A 95 -12.03 16.19 0.25
N LEU A 96 -12.08 15.17 -0.61
CA LEU A 96 -13.20 14.25 -0.64
C LEU A 96 -13.32 13.46 0.66
N ALA A 97 -12.22 12.90 1.17
CA ALA A 97 -12.22 12.17 2.43
C ALA A 97 -12.65 13.05 3.61
N TRP A 98 -12.19 14.31 3.64
CA TRP A 98 -12.62 15.30 4.61
C TRP A 98 -14.12 15.59 4.51
N ALA A 99 -14.64 15.80 3.32
CA ALA A 99 -16.07 16.02 3.09
C ALA A 99 -16.93 14.81 3.51
N LEU A 100 -16.44 13.57 3.20
CA LEU A 100 -17.09 12.33 3.62
C LEU A 100 -17.04 12.11 5.15
N HIS A 101 -16.04 12.64 5.82
CA HIS A 101 -15.97 12.63 7.28
C HIS A 101 -16.98 13.59 7.88
N HIS A 102 -17.05 14.82 7.37
CA HIS A 102 -17.82 15.90 7.96
C HIS A 102 -19.33 15.76 7.68
N TRP A 103 -19.72 15.32 6.48
CA TRP A 103 -21.13 15.24 6.07
C TRP A 103 -21.64 13.80 5.99
N ARG A 104 -22.35 13.36 7.03
CA ARG A 104 -22.89 11.99 7.13
C ARG A 104 -23.82 11.60 5.99
N PHE A 105 -24.67 12.51 5.51
CA PHE A 105 -25.55 12.26 4.38
C PHE A 105 -24.76 12.03 3.09
N PHE A 106 -23.82 12.92 2.79
CA PHE A 106 -22.93 12.82 1.63
C PHE A 106 -22.09 11.55 1.66
N SER A 107 -21.58 11.19 2.82
CA SER A 107 -20.83 9.94 3.02
C SER A 107 -21.66 8.71 2.68
N ARG A 108 -22.93 8.62 3.15
CA ARG A 108 -23.81 7.48 2.85
C ARG A 108 -24.15 7.39 1.36
N ALA A 109 -24.28 8.51 0.68
CA ALA A 109 -24.56 8.54 -0.74
C ALA A 109 -23.35 8.17 -1.61
N VAL A 110 -22.14 8.62 -1.26
CA VAL A 110 -20.94 8.51 -2.10
C VAL A 110 -20.14 7.23 -1.85
N LEU A 111 -20.08 6.75 -0.59
CA LEU A 111 -19.27 5.57 -0.23
C LEU A 111 -19.55 4.32 -1.07
N PRO A 112 -20.80 3.96 -1.41
CA PRO A 112 -21.05 2.80 -2.26
C PRO A 112 -20.40 2.91 -3.64
N TYR A 113 -20.37 4.11 -4.23
CA TYR A 113 -19.72 4.35 -5.52
C TYR A 113 -18.19 4.30 -5.42
N VAL A 114 -17.62 4.85 -4.34
CA VAL A 114 -16.18 4.76 -4.05
C VAL A 114 -15.77 3.29 -3.87
N ALA A 115 -16.57 2.49 -3.18
CA ALA A 115 -16.30 1.07 -3.03
C ALA A 115 -16.44 0.29 -4.35
N ALA A 116 -17.51 0.57 -5.11
CA ALA A 116 -17.76 -0.08 -6.40
C ALA A 116 -16.68 0.25 -7.45
N SER A 117 -16.13 1.46 -7.44
CA SER A 117 -15.08 1.87 -8.38
C SER A 117 -13.77 1.08 -8.22
N GLN A 118 -13.50 0.51 -7.05
CA GLN A 118 -12.35 -0.38 -6.83
C GLN A 118 -12.49 -1.73 -7.55
N ALA A 119 -13.70 -2.12 -7.95
CA ALA A 119 -13.91 -3.32 -8.75
C ALA A 119 -13.54 -3.13 -10.23
N VAL A 120 -13.35 -1.90 -10.69
CA VAL A 120 -12.94 -1.62 -12.07
C VAL A 120 -11.45 -1.95 -12.22
N PRO A 121 -11.07 -2.88 -13.11
CA PRO A 121 -9.67 -3.19 -13.35
C PRO A 121 -8.99 -1.99 -14.02
N GLY A 122 -8.21 -1.22 -13.22
CA GLY A 122 -7.58 0.02 -13.71
C GLY A 122 -6.74 -0.18 -14.96
N ILE A 123 -6.12 -1.36 -15.12
CA ILE A 123 -5.33 -1.69 -16.31
C ILE A 123 -6.18 -1.70 -17.60
N ALA A 124 -7.48 -1.98 -17.51
CA ALA A 124 -8.38 -1.94 -18.65
C ALA A 124 -8.66 -0.51 -19.14
N LEU A 125 -8.43 0.50 -18.30
CA LEU A 125 -8.57 1.91 -18.66
C LEU A 125 -7.38 2.44 -19.48
N ALA A 126 -6.22 1.79 -19.40
CA ALA A 126 -5.02 2.27 -20.08
C ALA A 126 -5.21 2.46 -21.60
N PRO A 127 -5.76 1.49 -22.37
CA PRO A 127 -6.01 1.69 -23.80
C PRO A 127 -7.00 2.81 -24.10
N LEU A 128 -8.03 2.98 -23.26
CA LEU A 128 -9.02 4.04 -23.43
C LEU A 128 -8.41 5.42 -23.19
N LEU A 129 -7.56 5.56 -22.18
CA LEU A 129 -6.86 6.82 -21.91
C LEU A 129 -5.92 7.18 -23.06
N VAL A 130 -5.20 6.20 -23.62
CA VAL A 130 -4.35 6.44 -24.80
C VAL A 130 -5.20 6.84 -26.01
N LEU A 131 -6.36 6.23 -26.21
CA LEU A 131 -7.26 6.56 -27.31
C LEU A 131 -7.83 7.99 -27.20
N TRP A 132 -8.19 8.43 -25.99
CA TRP A 132 -8.83 9.73 -25.77
C TRP A 132 -7.83 10.89 -25.63
N ILE A 133 -6.69 10.65 -25.03
CA ILE A 133 -5.70 11.69 -24.69
C ILE A 133 -4.49 11.65 -25.62
N GLY A 134 -4.22 10.47 -26.21
CA GLY A 134 -3.01 10.23 -27.02
C GLY A 134 -1.90 9.54 -26.21
N TYR A 135 -0.76 9.34 -26.87
CA TYR A 135 0.44 8.78 -26.26
C TYR A 135 1.18 9.84 -25.42
N GLY A 136 1.86 9.41 -24.37
CA GLY A 136 2.74 10.26 -23.57
C GLY A 136 2.57 10.06 -22.07
N THR A 137 3.09 11.00 -21.31
CA THR A 137 3.09 11.00 -19.84
C THR A 137 1.67 11.17 -19.23
N LEU A 138 0.81 11.96 -19.87
CA LEU A 138 -0.48 12.35 -19.31
C LEU A 138 -1.43 11.17 -19.07
N PRO A 139 -1.64 10.22 -20.02
CA PRO A 139 -2.47 9.04 -19.80
C PRO A 139 -1.98 8.20 -18.61
N VAL A 140 -0.66 8.06 -18.46
CA VAL A 140 -0.05 7.29 -17.37
C VAL A 140 -0.29 7.97 -16.02
N VAL A 141 -0.08 9.28 -15.94
CA VAL A 141 -0.34 10.08 -14.73
C VAL A 141 -1.80 9.98 -14.31
N ILE A 142 -2.74 10.10 -15.25
CA ILE A 142 -4.18 9.98 -14.97
C ILE A 142 -4.53 8.57 -14.52
N LEU A 143 -3.97 7.54 -15.15
CA LEU A 143 -4.18 6.15 -14.75
C LEU A 143 -3.66 5.90 -13.33
N CYS A 144 -2.45 6.34 -13.02
CA CYS A 144 -1.87 6.26 -11.67
C CYS A 144 -2.75 7.00 -10.65
N ALA A 145 -3.19 8.22 -10.99
CA ALA A 145 -4.07 9.00 -10.14
C ALA A 145 -5.39 8.28 -9.86
N PHE A 146 -6.02 7.73 -10.88
CA PHE A 146 -7.26 6.95 -10.75
C PHE A 146 -7.09 5.74 -9.83
N MET A 147 -6.01 4.96 -10.03
CA MET A 147 -5.76 3.76 -9.23
C MET A 147 -5.50 4.05 -7.75
N VAL A 148 -4.87 5.19 -7.44
CA VAL A 148 -4.47 5.55 -6.07
C VAL A 148 -5.51 6.41 -5.36
N PHE A 149 -6.37 7.10 -6.10
CA PHE A 149 -7.41 8.01 -5.56
C PHE A 149 -8.34 7.33 -4.55
N PHE A 150 -8.92 6.17 -4.91
CA PHE A 150 -9.87 5.48 -4.04
C PHE A 150 -9.22 4.90 -2.78
N PRO A 151 -8.09 4.19 -2.86
CA PRO A 151 -7.34 3.76 -1.68
C PRO A 151 -7.00 4.91 -0.73
N ILE A 152 -6.50 6.04 -1.23
CA ILE A 152 -6.21 7.22 -0.40
C ILE A 152 -7.49 7.71 0.28
N THR A 153 -8.57 7.90 -0.48
CA THR A 153 -9.84 8.40 0.07
C THR A 153 -10.34 7.54 1.22
N ILE A 154 -10.35 6.22 1.05
CA ILE A 154 -10.84 5.30 2.08
C ILE A 154 -9.90 5.27 3.28
N THR A 155 -8.59 5.19 3.06
CA THR A 155 -7.60 5.11 4.15
C THR A 155 -7.64 6.37 5.01
N VAL A 156 -7.68 7.55 4.38
CA VAL A 156 -7.78 8.82 5.09
C VAL A 156 -9.11 8.94 5.84
N LEU A 157 -10.22 8.55 5.21
CA LEU A 157 -11.53 8.54 5.87
C LEU A 157 -11.57 7.63 7.10
N LEU A 158 -10.99 6.42 7.00
CA LEU A 158 -10.88 5.50 8.13
C LEU A 158 -9.98 6.07 9.23
N GLY A 159 -8.86 6.69 8.87
CA GLY A 159 -7.97 7.38 9.81
C GLY A 159 -8.71 8.50 10.56
N LEU A 160 -9.45 9.35 9.85
CA LEU A 160 -10.23 10.43 10.46
C LEU A 160 -11.36 9.92 11.38
N ARG A 161 -11.96 8.78 11.06
CA ARG A 161 -13.01 8.16 11.89
C ARG A 161 -12.47 7.35 13.06
N GLY A 162 -11.23 6.89 12.99
CA GLY A 162 -10.55 6.10 14.01
C GLY A 162 -9.81 6.96 15.05
N LEU A 163 -9.89 8.28 14.98
CA LEU A 163 -9.31 9.16 16.00
C LEU A 163 -10.05 8.93 17.32
N ASP A 164 -9.28 8.62 18.36
CA ASP A 164 -9.80 8.42 19.70
C ASP A 164 -10.34 9.75 20.24
N THR A 165 -11.57 9.73 20.74
CA THR A 165 -12.21 10.94 21.30
C THR A 165 -11.41 11.53 22.46
N ASP A 166 -10.72 10.69 23.22
CA ASP A 166 -9.87 11.13 24.34
C ASP A 166 -8.68 11.97 23.86
N ILE A 167 -8.12 11.65 22.69
CA ILE A 167 -7.02 12.44 22.07
C ILE A 167 -7.54 13.79 21.59
N ILE A 168 -8.75 13.80 20.98
CA ILE A 168 -9.38 15.03 20.52
C ILE A 168 -9.72 15.94 21.68
N ASP A 169 -10.23 15.40 22.77
CA ASP A 169 -10.60 16.15 23.96
C ASP A 169 -9.37 16.68 24.71
N ALA A 170 -8.26 15.90 24.77
CA ALA A 170 -6.99 16.38 25.28
C ALA A 170 -6.44 17.56 24.45
N ALA A 171 -6.47 17.46 23.13
CA ALA A 171 -6.03 18.55 22.26
C ALA A 171 -6.89 19.83 22.42
N ARG A 172 -8.19 19.68 22.66
CA ARG A 172 -9.10 20.82 22.94
C ARG A 172 -8.77 21.49 24.28
N LEU A 173 -8.40 20.72 25.31
CA LEU A 173 -7.96 21.26 26.60
C LEU A 173 -6.66 22.05 26.46
N ASP A 174 -5.76 21.65 25.55
CA ASP A 174 -4.51 22.35 25.22
C ASP A 174 -4.70 23.57 24.30
N GLY A 175 -5.95 23.93 23.99
CA GLY A 175 -6.26 25.16 23.23
C GLY A 175 -6.43 24.97 21.72
N ALA A 176 -6.52 23.74 21.21
CA ALA A 176 -6.87 23.49 19.81
C ALA A 176 -8.35 23.80 19.60
N HIS A 177 -8.66 24.97 19.01
CA HIS A 177 -9.99 25.38 18.63
C HIS A 177 -10.21 25.20 17.15
N GLY A 178 -11.16 24.32 16.79
CA GLY A 178 -11.79 24.29 15.48
C GLY A 178 -11.12 23.40 14.44
N LEU A 179 -11.63 22.18 14.37
CA LEU A 179 -11.86 21.49 13.10
C LEU A 179 -13.25 20.90 13.08
#